data_193e451bdf4c92ad84f0d8303e3cfb7d
#
_entry.id   193e451bdf4c92ad84f0d8303e3cfb7d
#
_cell.length_a   1.000
_cell.length_b   1.000
_cell.length_c   1.000
_cell.angle_alpha   90.00
_cell.angle_beta   90.00
_cell.angle_gamma   90.00
#
_symmetry.space_group_name_H-M   'P 1'
#
loop_
_entity.id
_entity.type
_entity.pdbx_description
1 polymer ?
#
loop_
_entity_poly.entity_id
_entity_poly.type
_entity_poly.pdbx_seq_one_letter_code
_entity_poly.pdbx_strand_id
1 'polypeptide(L)'
;MIILITGASHTGKTLLAQKLLQKYQYPYLSIDLLKMGLIRSGCTSLTPYDDDELTAYLWNICKEIIKTAVENHQNLIVEGCYIPFDWKKDFSLKYLDNIRYCCLVMSENYIKVHFDDIEKYADTIEKRLDDSYFTLDNALTSNRFYLQKCIEFGLDYTLIDEEYSIDFSFLE
;
A
#
# COMPACT_ATOMS: atom_id res chain seq x y z
N MET A 1 -7.56 16.11 0.30
CA MET A 1 -6.46 15.35 0.97
C MET A 1 -6.29 14.02 0.27
N ILE A 2 -5.07 13.64 -0.04
CA ILE A 2 -4.71 12.33 -0.57
C ILE A 2 -4.03 11.53 0.53
N ILE A 3 -4.36 10.24 0.65
CA ILE A 3 -3.72 9.33 1.61
C ILE A 3 -3.09 8.18 0.83
N LEU A 4 -1.78 8.05 0.89
CA LEU A 4 -1.03 6.93 0.31
C LEU A 4 -0.80 5.87 1.39
N ILE A 5 -1.21 4.63 1.12
CA ILE A 5 -1.02 3.50 2.04
C ILE A 5 -0.23 2.42 1.31
N THR A 6 0.94 2.08 1.84
CA THR A 6 1.76 1.00 1.30
C THR A 6 2.26 0.06 2.40
N GLY A 7 3.09 -0.90 2.04
CA GLY A 7 3.65 -1.90 2.95
C GLY A 7 3.72 -3.27 2.30
N ALA A 8 4.34 -4.22 2.96
CA ALA A 8 4.47 -5.59 2.49
C ALA A 8 3.09 -6.26 2.28
N SER A 9 3.06 -7.39 1.60
CA SER A 9 1.85 -8.20 1.50
C SER A 9 1.32 -8.55 2.90
N HIS A 10 0.00 -8.67 3.03
CA HIS A 10 -0.70 -9.08 4.26
C HIS A 10 -0.61 -8.11 5.46
N THR A 11 -0.03 -6.92 5.30
CA THR A 11 0.03 -5.93 6.40
C THR A 11 -1.29 -5.20 6.65
N GLY A 12 -2.36 -5.50 5.90
CA GLY A 12 -3.70 -4.92 6.12
C GLY A 12 -3.94 -3.56 5.47
N LYS A 13 -3.23 -3.23 4.39
CA LYS A 13 -3.42 -1.98 3.61
C LYS A 13 -4.87 -1.72 3.23
N THR A 14 -5.49 -2.71 2.59
CA THR A 14 -6.89 -2.62 2.14
C THR A 14 -7.86 -2.53 3.33
N LEU A 15 -7.57 -3.21 4.44
CA LEU A 15 -8.36 -3.09 5.68
C LEU A 15 -8.27 -1.65 6.23
N LEU A 16 -7.08 -1.05 6.26
CA LEU A 16 -6.90 0.34 6.67
C LEU A 16 -7.66 1.29 5.75
N ALA A 17 -7.54 1.10 4.42
CA ALA A 17 -8.26 1.92 3.44
C ALA A 17 -9.78 1.86 3.65
N GLN A 18 -10.34 0.67 3.93
CA GLN A 18 -11.77 0.52 4.24
C GLN A 18 -12.17 1.19 5.56
N LYS A 19 -11.36 1.09 6.61
CA LYS A 19 -11.60 1.80 7.87
C LYS A 19 -11.61 3.33 7.67
N LEU A 20 -10.69 3.85 6.87
CA LEU A 20 -10.64 5.27 6.52
C LEU A 20 -11.84 5.70 5.66
N LEU A 21 -12.24 4.87 4.69
CA LEU A 21 -13.45 5.09 3.92
C LEU A 21 -14.68 5.19 4.84
N GLN A 22 -14.82 4.27 5.79
CA GLN A 22 -15.94 4.28 6.73
C GLN A 22 -15.94 5.50 7.65
N LYS A 23 -14.75 5.92 8.14
CA LYS A 23 -14.60 7.02 9.08
C LYS A 23 -14.70 8.39 8.42
N TYR A 24 -14.03 8.59 7.28
CA TYR A 24 -13.88 9.90 6.64
C TYR A 24 -14.67 10.04 5.34
N GLN A 25 -15.31 8.98 4.86
CA GLN A 25 -16.03 8.94 3.58
C GLN A 25 -15.14 9.28 2.37
N TYR A 26 -13.85 8.97 2.46
CA TYR A 26 -12.91 9.13 1.35
C TYR A 26 -12.92 7.87 0.50
N PRO A 27 -13.18 7.97 -0.82
CA PRO A 27 -13.06 6.82 -1.69
C PRO A 27 -11.63 6.30 -1.74
N TYR A 28 -11.44 5.01 -2.01
CA TYR A 28 -10.11 4.47 -2.21
C TYR A 28 -9.92 3.81 -3.58
N LEU A 29 -8.70 3.94 -4.09
CA LEU A 29 -8.19 3.28 -5.28
C LEU A 29 -7.23 2.17 -4.82
N SER A 30 -7.60 0.90 -5.03
CA SER A 30 -6.67 -0.21 -4.90
C SER A 30 -5.83 -0.33 -6.17
N ILE A 31 -4.51 -0.24 -6.02
CA ILE A 31 -3.58 -0.39 -7.15
C ILE A 31 -3.62 -1.85 -7.67
N ASP A 32 -3.90 -2.82 -6.82
CA ASP A 32 -4.07 -4.21 -7.24
C ASP A 32 -5.30 -4.42 -8.13
N LEU A 33 -6.42 -3.74 -7.85
CA LEU A 33 -7.58 -3.75 -8.73
C LEU A 33 -7.27 -3.07 -10.08
N LEU A 34 -6.56 -1.95 -10.05
CA LEU A 34 -6.11 -1.28 -11.28
C LEU A 34 -5.19 -2.20 -12.09
N LYS A 35 -4.20 -2.84 -11.44
CA LYS A 35 -3.30 -3.83 -12.06
C LYS A 35 -4.08 -4.91 -12.79
N MET A 36 -4.98 -5.58 -12.08
CA MET A 36 -5.74 -6.67 -12.66
C MET A 36 -6.69 -6.22 -13.77
N GLY A 37 -7.25 -5.00 -13.65
CA GLY A 37 -8.07 -4.39 -14.71
C GLY A 37 -7.27 -4.18 -16.00
N LEU A 38 -6.07 -3.62 -15.90
CA LEU A 38 -5.19 -3.35 -17.06
C LEU A 38 -4.68 -4.65 -17.71
N ILE A 39 -4.29 -5.64 -16.91
CA ILE A 39 -3.84 -6.94 -17.41
C ILE A 39 -4.99 -7.68 -18.12
N ARG A 40 -6.14 -7.82 -17.47
CA ARG A 40 -7.28 -8.57 -18.01
C ARG A 40 -7.93 -7.92 -19.23
N SER A 41 -7.86 -6.59 -19.34
CA SER A 41 -8.35 -5.87 -20.52
C SER A 41 -7.38 -5.88 -21.70
N GLY A 42 -6.16 -6.40 -21.51
CA GLY A 42 -5.13 -6.38 -22.55
C GLY A 42 -4.49 -5.01 -22.78
N CYS A 43 -4.66 -4.07 -21.86
CA CYS A 43 -4.02 -2.75 -21.93
C CYS A 43 -2.50 -2.81 -21.66
N THR A 44 -2.00 -3.92 -21.16
CA THR A 44 -0.57 -4.20 -20.98
C THR A 44 -0.29 -5.66 -21.31
N SER A 45 0.95 -5.93 -21.72
CA SER A 45 1.47 -7.30 -21.89
C SER A 45 2.13 -7.85 -20.63
N LEU A 46 2.22 -7.03 -19.57
CA LEU A 46 2.78 -7.46 -18.28
C LEU A 46 1.86 -8.49 -17.63
N THR A 47 2.49 -9.36 -16.85
CA THR A 47 1.80 -10.41 -16.07
C THR A 47 1.84 -10.04 -14.58
N PRO A 48 1.05 -10.69 -13.72
CA PRO A 48 1.09 -10.43 -12.27
C PRO A 48 2.44 -10.70 -11.60
N TYR A 49 3.39 -11.32 -12.30
CA TYR A 49 4.72 -11.69 -11.79
C TYR A 49 5.82 -10.69 -12.17
N ASP A 50 5.50 -9.67 -12.99
CA ASP A 50 6.46 -8.66 -13.46
C ASP A 50 6.45 -7.44 -12.51
N ASP A 51 6.72 -7.66 -11.19
CA ASP A 51 6.50 -6.67 -10.14
C ASP A 51 7.29 -5.37 -10.31
N ASP A 52 8.53 -5.43 -10.78
CA ASP A 52 9.37 -4.24 -10.98
C ASP A 52 8.80 -3.36 -12.10
N GLU A 53 8.48 -3.95 -13.25
CA GLU A 53 7.88 -3.27 -14.39
C GLU A 53 6.48 -2.76 -14.06
N LEU A 54 5.70 -3.56 -13.33
CA LEU A 54 4.37 -3.16 -12.85
C LEU A 54 4.45 -1.96 -11.91
N THR A 55 5.44 -1.89 -11.04
CA THR A 55 5.62 -0.74 -10.14
C THR A 55 5.75 0.55 -10.94
N ALA A 56 6.65 0.58 -11.92
CA ALA A 56 6.86 1.76 -12.76
C ALA A 56 5.62 2.09 -13.62
N TYR A 57 4.99 1.07 -14.19
CA TYR A 57 3.82 1.22 -15.06
C TYR A 57 2.60 1.75 -14.30
N LEU A 58 2.26 1.13 -13.18
CA LEU A 58 1.09 1.49 -12.37
C LEU A 58 1.28 2.85 -11.68
N TRP A 59 2.50 3.12 -11.17
CA TRP A 59 2.79 4.40 -10.54
C TRP A 59 2.66 5.57 -11.52
N ASN A 60 3.07 5.39 -12.77
CA ASN A 60 2.88 6.42 -13.79
C ASN A 60 1.41 6.80 -13.99
N ILE A 61 0.49 5.85 -13.83
CA ILE A 61 -0.96 6.12 -13.91
C ILE A 61 -1.45 6.74 -12.59
N CYS A 62 -1.10 6.14 -11.45
CA CYS A 62 -1.57 6.56 -10.14
C CYS A 62 -1.18 8.01 -9.80
N LYS A 63 0.07 8.41 -10.10
CA LYS A 63 0.51 9.79 -9.82
C LYS A 63 -0.29 10.85 -10.58
N GLU A 64 -0.75 10.56 -11.81
CA GLU A 64 -1.57 11.50 -12.57
C GLU A 64 -3.03 11.52 -12.06
N ILE A 65 -3.57 10.38 -11.60
CA ILE A 65 -4.85 10.34 -10.89
C ILE A 65 -4.78 11.18 -9.60
N ILE A 66 -3.70 11.04 -8.84
CA ILE A 66 -3.46 11.81 -7.61
C ILE A 66 -3.41 13.31 -7.91
N LYS A 67 -2.65 13.74 -8.92
CA LYS A 67 -2.59 15.15 -9.32
C LYS A 67 -3.96 15.69 -9.68
N THR A 68 -4.70 14.95 -10.49
CA THR A 68 -6.07 15.31 -10.89
C THR A 68 -7.00 15.43 -9.68
N ALA A 69 -6.93 14.50 -8.72
CA ALA A 69 -7.73 14.56 -7.51
C ALA A 69 -7.40 15.80 -6.65
N VAL A 70 -6.12 16.14 -6.50
CA VAL A 70 -5.69 17.37 -5.79
C VAL A 70 -6.21 18.62 -6.51
N GLU A 71 -6.07 18.70 -7.83
CA GLU A 71 -6.53 19.84 -8.64
C GLU A 71 -8.03 20.05 -8.55
N ASN A 72 -8.78 18.97 -8.44
CA ASN A 72 -10.24 18.99 -8.26
C ASN A 72 -10.68 19.12 -6.79
N HIS A 73 -9.75 19.33 -5.85
CA HIS A 73 -10.04 19.38 -4.40
C HIS A 73 -10.78 18.13 -3.88
N GLN A 74 -10.51 16.98 -4.47
CA GLN A 74 -11.08 15.70 -4.06
C GLN A 74 -10.22 15.02 -3.00
N ASN A 75 -10.89 14.27 -2.13
CA ASN A 75 -10.21 13.35 -1.22
C ASN A 75 -10.08 11.98 -1.87
N LEU A 76 -8.94 11.32 -1.71
CA LEU A 76 -8.69 10.00 -2.27
C LEU A 76 -7.70 9.24 -1.41
N ILE A 77 -7.98 7.98 -1.15
CA ILE A 77 -7.04 7.02 -0.58
C ILE A 77 -6.48 6.19 -1.75
N VAL A 78 -5.16 6.03 -1.84
CA VAL A 78 -4.50 5.16 -2.82
C VAL A 78 -3.71 4.11 -2.03
N GLU A 79 -4.02 2.83 -2.24
CA GLU A 79 -3.39 1.76 -1.48
C GLU A 79 -2.81 0.68 -2.40
N GLY A 80 -1.68 0.12 -1.99
CA GLY A 80 -1.01 -0.99 -2.68
C GLY A 80 0.49 -1.03 -2.44
N CYS A 81 1.14 -2.10 -2.90
CA CYS A 81 2.60 -2.27 -2.80
C CYS A 81 3.37 -1.56 -3.92
N TYR A 82 2.70 -1.05 -4.95
CA TYR A 82 3.30 -0.43 -6.14
C TYR A 82 3.53 1.09 -6.00
N ILE A 83 3.65 1.60 -4.79
CA ILE A 83 4.04 3.00 -4.50
C ILE A 83 5.56 3.03 -4.29
N PRO A 84 6.35 3.68 -5.16
CA PRO A 84 7.80 3.69 -5.03
C PRO A 84 8.24 4.49 -3.80
N PHE A 85 9.35 4.13 -3.17
CA PHE A 85 9.83 4.81 -1.97
C PHE A 85 10.28 6.26 -2.23
N ASP A 86 10.69 6.56 -3.43
CA ASP A 86 11.07 7.91 -3.87
C ASP A 86 9.91 8.72 -4.49
N TRP A 87 8.67 8.32 -4.21
CA TRP A 87 7.44 8.90 -4.78
C TRP A 87 7.36 10.43 -4.71
N LYS A 88 7.96 11.04 -3.68
CA LYS A 88 7.94 12.50 -3.48
C LYS A 88 8.53 13.27 -4.65
N LYS A 89 9.48 12.68 -5.40
CA LYS A 89 10.13 13.31 -6.57
C LYS A 89 9.16 13.62 -7.72
N ASP A 90 8.04 12.90 -7.80
CA ASP A 90 7.05 13.04 -8.87
C ASP A 90 6.05 14.18 -8.65
N PHE A 91 6.15 14.86 -7.49
CA PHE A 91 5.22 15.90 -7.08
C PHE A 91 5.95 17.20 -6.72
N SER A 92 5.40 18.33 -7.18
CA SER A 92 5.82 19.64 -6.66
C SER A 92 5.24 19.89 -5.26
N LEU A 93 5.76 20.88 -4.55
CA LEU A 93 5.30 21.27 -3.20
C LEU A 93 3.78 21.44 -3.15
N LYS A 94 3.17 22.05 -4.17
CA LYS A 94 1.71 22.23 -4.28
C LYS A 94 0.93 20.93 -4.06
N TYR A 95 1.43 19.82 -4.58
CA TYR A 95 0.79 18.52 -4.43
C TYR A 95 1.17 17.87 -3.09
N LEU A 96 2.46 17.95 -2.71
CA LEU A 96 2.99 17.34 -1.49
C LEU A 96 2.25 17.83 -0.23
N ASP A 97 1.89 19.10 -0.17
CA ASP A 97 1.12 19.68 0.95
C ASP A 97 -0.25 19.01 1.17
N ASN A 98 -0.77 18.35 0.13
CA ASN A 98 -2.06 17.66 0.14
C ASN A 98 -1.95 16.15 0.32
N ILE A 99 -0.73 15.59 0.42
CA ILE A 99 -0.51 14.15 0.50
C ILE A 99 -0.07 13.76 1.91
N ARG A 100 -0.71 12.74 2.47
CA ARG A 100 -0.26 12.00 3.65
C ARG A 100 0.16 10.61 3.24
N TYR A 101 1.16 10.07 3.90
CA TYR A 101 1.72 8.77 3.55
C TYR A 101 1.84 7.90 4.79
N CYS A 102 1.54 6.62 4.66
CA CYS A 102 1.73 5.63 5.70
C CYS A 102 2.20 4.32 5.08
N CYS A 103 3.30 3.79 5.58
CA CYS A 103 3.76 2.45 5.27
C CYS A 103 3.46 1.52 6.45
N LEU A 104 2.72 0.45 6.21
CA LEU A 104 2.45 -0.55 7.23
C LEU A 104 3.58 -1.58 7.26
N VAL A 105 4.19 -1.75 8.43
CA VAL A 105 5.28 -2.68 8.67
C VAL A 105 4.96 -3.52 9.90
N MET A 106 5.06 -4.84 9.77
CA MET A 106 4.98 -5.76 10.91
C MET A 106 6.39 -6.04 11.44
N SER A 107 6.54 -6.04 12.77
CA SER A 107 7.81 -6.42 13.40
C SER A 107 8.10 -7.91 13.20
N GLU A 108 9.36 -8.29 13.31
CA GLU A 108 9.74 -9.71 13.25
C GLU A 108 9.08 -10.53 14.35
N ASN A 109 8.95 -9.94 15.54
CA ASN A 109 8.30 -10.60 16.67
C ASN A 109 6.82 -10.83 16.39
N TYR A 110 6.11 -9.78 15.92
CA TYR A 110 4.70 -9.88 15.56
C TYR A 110 4.47 -10.97 14.50
N ILE A 111 5.25 -10.98 13.42
CA ILE A 111 5.13 -11.96 12.34
C ILE A 111 5.33 -13.39 12.88
N LYS A 112 6.38 -13.61 13.70
CA LYS A 112 6.67 -14.96 14.23
C LYS A 112 5.59 -15.49 15.16
N VAL A 113 4.96 -14.62 15.94
CA VAL A 113 3.93 -15.00 16.92
C VAL A 113 2.56 -15.18 16.25
N HIS A 114 2.25 -14.37 15.23
CA HIS A 114 0.91 -14.29 14.65
C HIS A 114 0.84 -14.77 13.20
N PHE A 115 1.83 -15.56 12.72
CA PHE A 115 1.90 -15.97 11.32
C PHE A 115 0.62 -16.68 10.85
N ASP A 116 0.13 -17.64 11.63
CA ASP A 116 -1.10 -18.38 11.33
C ASP A 116 -2.34 -17.47 11.27
N ASP A 117 -2.40 -16.45 12.13
CA ASP A 117 -3.47 -15.46 12.09
C ASP A 117 -3.37 -14.57 10.85
N ILE A 118 -2.15 -14.17 10.45
CA ILE A 118 -1.93 -13.36 9.24
C ILE A 118 -2.40 -14.14 8.00
N GLU A 119 -2.05 -15.42 7.88
CA GLU A 119 -2.54 -16.29 6.81
C GLU A 119 -4.06 -16.43 6.84
N LYS A 120 -4.63 -16.71 7.99
CA LYS A 120 -6.08 -16.88 8.17
C LYS A 120 -6.89 -15.64 7.77
N TYR A 121 -6.36 -14.45 8.04
CA TYR A 121 -7.03 -13.20 7.72
C TYR A 121 -6.66 -12.63 6.36
N ALA A 122 -5.79 -13.29 5.59
CA ALA A 122 -5.36 -12.87 4.26
C ALA A 122 -6.53 -12.63 3.30
N ASP A 123 -7.53 -13.52 3.33
CA ASP A 123 -8.71 -13.50 2.47
C ASP A 123 -9.91 -12.72 3.02
N THR A 124 -9.73 -11.95 4.10
CA THR A 124 -10.85 -11.25 4.77
C THR A 124 -11.52 -10.23 3.86
N ILE A 125 -10.76 -9.56 3.01
CA ILE A 125 -11.27 -8.49 2.13
C ILE A 125 -11.11 -8.87 0.65
N GLU A 126 -9.98 -9.47 0.28
CA GLU A 126 -9.64 -9.85 -1.10
C GLU A 126 -9.40 -11.36 -1.17
N LYS A 127 -10.10 -12.04 -2.08
CA LYS A 127 -9.79 -13.45 -2.37
C LYS A 127 -8.58 -13.50 -3.28
N ARG A 128 -7.50 -14.09 -2.79
CA ARG A 128 -6.27 -14.29 -3.56
C ARG A 128 -6.36 -15.58 -4.37
N LEU A 129 -5.96 -15.51 -5.64
CA LEU A 129 -5.98 -16.67 -6.53
C LEU A 129 -4.86 -17.65 -6.22
N ASP A 130 -3.70 -17.14 -5.80
CA ASP A 130 -2.53 -17.92 -5.39
C ASP A 130 -1.78 -17.13 -4.32
N ASP A 131 -1.61 -17.72 -3.15
CA ASP A 131 -0.90 -17.16 -2.00
C ASP A 131 0.24 -18.11 -1.55
N SER A 132 0.57 -19.11 -2.37
CA SER A 132 1.58 -20.15 -2.08
C SER A 132 3.00 -19.58 -1.83
N TYR A 133 3.26 -18.37 -2.32
CA TYR A 133 4.52 -17.65 -2.07
C TYR A 133 4.57 -16.97 -0.69
N PHE A 134 3.44 -16.84 0.02
CA PHE A 134 3.40 -16.22 1.34
C PHE A 134 3.90 -17.23 2.38
N THR A 135 5.16 -17.16 2.72
CA THR A 135 5.83 -17.97 3.74
C THR A 135 6.32 -17.08 4.87
N LEU A 136 6.59 -17.68 6.03
CA LEU A 136 7.16 -16.96 7.17
C LEU A 136 8.44 -16.19 6.77
N ASP A 137 9.33 -16.82 6.01
CA ASP A 137 10.59 -16.21 5.58
C ASP A 137 10.35 -15.03 4.63
N ASN A 138 9.42 -15.16 3.69
CA ASN A 138 9.05 -14.08 2.78
C ASN A 138 8.37 -12.93 3.53
N ALA A 139 7.52 -13.21 4.50
CA ALA A 139 6.89 -12.19 5.34
C ALA A 139 7.94 -11.40 6.15
N LEU A 140 8.90 -12.10 6.77
CA LEU A 140 10.01 -11.48 7.50
C LEU A 140 10.89 -10.63 6.58
N THR A 141 11.28 -11.18 5.44
CA THR A 141 12.18 -10.51 4.49
C THR A 141 11.53 -9.26 3.89
N SER A 142 10.28 -9.35 3.45
CA SER A 142 9.58 -8.22 2.85
C SER A 142 9.32 -7.10 3.87
N ASN A 143 8.86 -7.41 5.09
CA ASN A 143 8.66 -6.38 6.11
C ASN A 143 9.96 -5.69 6.52
N ARG A 144 11.06 -6.44 6.66
CA ARG A 144 12.40 -5.87 6.90
C ARG A 144 12.82 -4.93 5.76
N PHE A 145 12.60 -5.33 4.51
CA PHE A 145 12.87 -4.49 3.34
C PHE A 145 12.08 -3.18 3.37
N TYR A 146 10.77 -3.23 3.62
CA TYR A 146 9.93 -2.03 3.71
C TYR A 146 10.40 -1.11 4.85
N LEU A 147 10.71 -1.65 6.03
CA LEU A 147 11.23 -0.87 7.15
C LEU A 147 12.55 -0.16 6.80
N GLN A 148 13.49 -0.89 6.22
CA GLN A 148 14.78 -0.33 5.80
C GLN A 148 14.59 0.80 4.78
N LYS A 149 13.69 0.60 3.80
CA LYS A 149 13.40 1.62 2.79
C LYS A 149 12.70 2.84 3.38
N CYS A 150 11.78 2.68 4.31
CA CYS A 150 11.18 3.82 5.01
C CYS A 150 12.24 4.65 5.75
N ILE A 151 13.17 4.00 6.44
CA ILE A 151 14.28 4.68 7.13
C ILE A 151 15.21 5.39 6.12
N GLU A 152 15.61 4.69 5.05
CA GLU A 152 16.51 5.21 4.00
C GLU A 152 15.93 6.47 3.33
N PHE A 153 14.64 6.49 3.03
CA PHE A 153 13.97 7.58 2.31
C PHE A 153 13.28 8.61 3.24
N GLY A 154 13.39 8.45 4.56
CA GLY A 154 12.74 9.34 5.54
C GLY A 154 11.22 9.37 5.37
N LEU A 155 10.60 8.19 5.25
CA LEU A 155 9.17 8.02 5.06
C LEU A 155 8.49 7.63 6.38
N ASP A 156 7.26 8.09 6.56
CA ASP A 156 6.44 7.73 7.71
C ASP A 156 6.03 6.26 7.63
N TYR A 157 6.06 5.56 8.75
CA TYR A 157 5.60 4.17 8.84
C TYR A 157 4.92 3.89 10.17
N THR A 158 3.98 2.96 10.16
CA THR A 158 3.37 2.41 11.37
C THR A 158 3.93 1.01 11.61
N LEU A 159 4.63 0.84 12.74
CA LEU A 159 5.13 -0.46 13.16
C LEU A 159 4.05 -1.22 13.94
N ILE A 160 3.63 -2.37 13.44
CA ILE A 160 2.72 -3.30 14.10
C ILE A 160 3.60 -4.28 14.88
N ASP A 161 3.58 -4.22 16.20
CA ASP A 161 4.51 -4.98 17.05
C ASP A 161 3.81 -5.93 18.04
N GLU A 162 3.12 -5.42 19.06
CA GLU A 162 2.46 -6.28 20.07
C GLU A 162 1.04 -6.67 19.67
N GLU A 163 0.28 -5.71 19.16
CA GLU A 163 -1.11 -5.87 18.73
C GLU A 163 -1.32 -5.29 17.33
N TYR A 164 -2.28 -5.85 16.58
CA TYR A 164 -2.71 -5.24 15.32
C TYR A 164 -3.55 -4.00 15.59
N SER A 165 -2.89 -2.93 15.93
CA SER A 165 -3.49 -1.62 16.16
C SER A 165 -2.86 -0.60 15.20
N ILE A 166 -3.69 0.08 14.42
CA ILE A 166 -3.27 1.16 13.53
C ILE A 166 -4.02 2.41 13.97
N ASP A 167 -3.30 3.37 14.49
CA ASP A 167 -3.85 4.70 14.74
C ASP A 167 -3.88 5.53 13.44
N PHE A 168 -4.46 6.71 13.52
CA PHE A 168 -4.56 7.62 12.39
C PHE A 168 -3.72 8.88 12.58
N SER A 169 -2.71 8.84 13.46
CA SER A 169 -1.84 10.00 13.77
C SER A 169 -1.09 10.52 12.55
N PHE A 170 -0.82 9.66 11.57
CA PHE A 170 -0.20 10.07 10.30
C PHE A 170 -1.06 11.01 9.44
N LEU A 171 -2.33 11.22 9.81
CA LEU A 171 -3.24 12.16 9.13
C LEU A 171 -3.18 13.58 9.69
N GLU A 172 -2.63 13.76 10.89
CA GLU A 172 -2.44 15.04 11.53
C GLU A 172 -1.20 15.77 10.99
#